data_d0e9aeb49e48a99e18dde129c65938e0
#
_entry.id   d0e9aeb49e48a99e18dde129c65938e0
#
_cell.length_a   1.000
_cell.length_b   1.000
_cell.length_c   1.000
_cell.angle_alpha   90.00
_cell.angle_beta   90.00
_cell.angle_gamma   90.00
#
_symmetry.space_group_name_H-M   'P 1'
#
loop_
_entity.id
_entity.type
_entity.pdbx_description
1 polymer ?
#
loop_
_entity_poly.entity_id
_entity_poly.type
_entity_poly.pdbx_seq_one_letter_code
_entity_poly.pdbx_strand_id
1 'polypeptide(L)'
;TGSVAVRQMSEIENQPMTHASQALYSMPGVYINQASSKPGSDGATIRIRGVGTMSSSSPMVLVDGMEYSLNELNPGDIETISVLKDASASIYGSKAANGVILITTKQAKKGAPVVKLSANFGIQSATYVPDVVTDPIQYMNMRNQAELNEGKLTVTYNRDDILEYEEGMKHDKYIYPASDWYDLCYQNGFLQQYNARVSGGTDKISYSLGGGYMNQRGIMVANDDAERFSWDMKINAQVTKRLRVGVSLLGNLRYNTDPIYGVSTTVNIINRALPIFGTQLPDGKWLSTWLSTPGR
;
A
#
# COMPACT_ATOMS: atom_id res chain seq x y z
N THR A 1 25.02 24.13 13.27
CA THR A 1 23.83 23.36 13.71
C THR A 1 23.22 22.68 12.51
N GLY A 2 23.55 21.39 12.29
CA GLY A 2 22.96 20.59 11.21
C GLY A 2 21.46 20.44 11.42
N SER A 3 20.68 20.48 10.35
CA SER A 3 19.24 20.22 10.39
C SER A 3 18.99 18.71 10.52
N VAL A 4 18.75 18.25 11.74
CA VAL A 4 18.42 16.86 12.04
C VAL A 4 16.99 16.79 12.57
N ALA A 5 16.16 15.93 12.02
CA ALA A 5 14.85 15.61 12.55
C ALA A 5 14.88 14.17 13.10
N VAL A 6 14.45 13.98 14.35
CA VAL A 6 14.44 12.68 15.01
C VAL A 6 13.01 12.34 15.41
N ARG A 7 12.61 11.09 15.24
CA ARG A 7 11.35 10.52 15.71
C ARG A 7 11.60 9.25 16.50
N GLN A 8 11.00 9.17 17.67
CA GLN A 8 10.94 7.94 18.46
C GLN A 8 9.71 7.14 18.04
N MET A 9 9.87 5.85 17.77
CA MET A 9 8.73 5.02 17.36
C MET A 9 7.71 4.83 18.49
N SER A 10 8.12 4.99 19.75
CA SER A 10 7.19 4.98 20.89
C SER A 10 6.13 6.08 20.85
N GLU A 11 6.37 7.18 20.12
CA GLU A 11 5.43 8.30 19.96
C GLU A 11 4.27 7.94 19.01
N ILE A 12 4.49 6.97 18.13
CA ILE A 12 3.53 6.54 17.10
C ILE A 12 3.26 5.03 17.14
N GLU A 13 3.60 4.37 18.25
CA GLU A 13 3.48 2.90 18.40
C GLU A 13 2.04 2.39 18.20
N ASN A 14 1.04 3.23 18.49
CA ASN A 14 -0.38 2.90 18.34
C ASN A 14 -0.93 3.19 16.92
N GLN A 15 -0.13 3.73 16.02
CA GLN A 15 -0.57 3.96 14.64
C GLN A 15 -0.33 2.70 13.81
N PRO A 16 -1.37 2.15 13.14
CA PRO A 16 -1.18 1.02 12.26
C PRO A 16 -0.37 1.46 11.04
N MET A 17 0.77 0.81 10.81
CA MET A 17 1.67 1.09 9.69
C MET A 17 1.99 -0.21 8.97
N THR A 18 1.77 -0.22 7.65
CA THR A 18 2.15 -1.33 6.78
C THR A 18 3.61 -1.25 6.36
N HIS A 19 4.13 -0.02 6.19
CA HIS A 19 5.50 0.27 5.78
C HIS A 19 6.21 1.25 6.72
N ALA A 20 7.50 1.06 6.88
CA ALA A 20 8.34 1.95 7.69
C ALA A 20 8.40 3.39 7.13
N SER A 21 8.17 3.58 5.83
CA SER A 21 8.07 4.91 5.21
C SER A 21 6.95 5.78 5.81
N GLN A 22 5.87 5.15 6.31
CA GLN A 22 4.76 5.86 6.93
C GLN A 22 5.15 6.55 8.25
N ALA A 23 6.16 6.02 8.95
CA ALA A 23 6.70 6.66 10.14
C ALA A 23 7.38 8.02 9.88
N LEU A 24 7.68 8.32 8.62
CA LEU A 24 8.25 9.61 8.20
C LEU A 24 7.18 10.68 7.92
N TYR A 25 5.89 10.32 7.85
CA TYR A 25 4.82 11.32 7.70
C TYR A 25 4.91 12.36 8.81
N SER A 26 4.71 13.60 8.44
CA SER A 26 4.79 14.76 9.36
C SER A 26 6.19 15.05 9.91
N MET A 27 7.26 14.44 9.39
CA MET A 27 8.63 14.86 9.75
C MET A 27 9.01 16.13 8.98
N PRO A 28 9.50 17.18 9.66
CA PRO A 28 9.82 18.45 9.01
C PRO A 28 10.85 18.28 7.88
N GLY A 29 10.53 18.84 6.69
CA GLY A 29 11.41 18.84 5.52
C GLY A 29 11.57 17.48 4.83
N VAL A 30 10.71 16.54 5.10
CA VAL A 30 10.57 15.27 4.38
C VAL A 30 9.29 15.33 3.57
N TYR A 31 9.40 15.12 2.28
CA TYR A 31 8.27 14.96 1.37
C TYR A 31 8.07 13.48 1.06
N ILE A 32 6.85 13.02 1.24
CA ILE A 32 6.49 11.62 1.04
C ILE A 32 5.35 11.56 0.05
N ASN A 33 5.54 10.79 -1.01
CA ASN A 33 4.52 10.53 -2.01
C ASN A 33 4.27 9.02 -2.06
N GLN A 34 3.09 8.62 -1.65
CA GLN A 34 2.59 7.25 -1.81
C GLN A 34 1.79 7.19 -3.10
N ALA A 35 2.37 6.61 -4.13
CA ALA A 35 1.76 6.54 -5.46
C ALA A 35 0.70 5.43 -5.58
N SER A 36 0.69 4.47 -4.65
CA SER A 36 -0.23 3.33 -4.67
C SER A 36 -0.66 2.99 -3.25
N SER A 37 -1.90 2.56 -3.09
CA SER A 37 -2.40 1.94 -1.85
C SER A 37 -2.56 0.44 -1.99
N LYS A 38 -2.02 -0.14 -3.06
CA LYS A 38 -2.05 -1.58 -3.32
C LYS A 38 -1.28 -2.32 -2.22
N PRO A 39 -1.84 -3.40 -1.64
CA PRO A 39 -1.15 -4.24 -0.70
C PRO A 39 0.24 -4.66 -1.18
N GLY A 40 1.22 -4.55 -0.29
CA GLY A 40 2.61 -4.90 -0.58
C GLY A 40 3.37 -3.97 -1.54
N SER A 41 2.70 -3.02 -2.19
CA SER A 41 3.29 -1.99 -3.06
C SER A 41 2.90 -0.58 -2.64
N ASP A 42 2.43 -0.42 -1.42
CA ASP A 42 2.04 0.84 -0.77
C ASP A 42 3.21 1.59 -0.12
N GLY A 43 4.44 1.20 -0.48
CA GLY A 43 5.65 1.93 -0.13
C GLY A 43 5.69 3.33 -0.73
N ALA A 44 6.26 4.27 -0.01
CA ALA A 44 6.32 5.66 -0.43
C ALA A 44 7.64 6.04 -1.06
N THR A 45 7.59 6.93 -2.04
CA THR A 45 8.76 7.65 -2.53
C THR A 45 9.07 8.81 -1.58
N ILE A 46 10.30 8.85 -1.07
CA ILE A 46 10.74 9.82 -0.08
C ILE A 46 11.70 10.80 -0.73
N ARG A 47 11.53 12.10 -0.43
CA ARG A 47 12.44 13.16 -0.84
C ARG A 47 12.71 14.08 0.34
N ILE A 48 13.95 14.51 0.46
CA ILE A 48 14.37 15.46 1.49
C ILE A 48 14.65 16.79 0.79
N ARG A 49 13.89 17.85 1.14
CA ARG A 49 13.97 19.19 0.55
C ARG A 49 13.73 19.29 -0.96
N GLY A 50 13.00 18.34 -1.54
CA GLY A 50 12.57 18.40 -2.95
C GLY A 50 13.54 17.72 -3.92
N VAL A 51 13.47 18.11 -5.20
CA VAL A 51 14.26 17.53 -6.29
C VAL A 51 15.43 18.46 -6.60
N GLY A 52 16.63 18.09 -6.20
CA GLY A 52 17.84 18.86 -6.44
C GLY A 52 18.71 18.35 -7.61
N THR A 53 18.34 17.21 -8.23
CA THR A 53 19.14 16.57 -9.28
C THR A 53 18.26 16.05 -10.42
N MET A 54 18.82 15.97 -11.62
CA MET A 54 18.21 15.33 -12.79
C MET A 54 18.28 13.79 -12.74
N SER A 55 19.05 13.25 -11.79
CA SER A 55 19.23 11.82 -11.53
C SER A 55 18.32 11.36 -10.37
N SER A 56 18.67 10.28 -9.69
CA SER A 56 17.93 9.80 -8.52
C SER A 56 17.90 10.84 -7.41
N SER A 57 16.71 11.22 -6.95
CA SER A 57 16.49 12.15 -5.82
C SER A 57 16.15 11.42 -4.51
N SER A 58 16.31 10.09 -4.47
CA SER A 58 16.03 9.29 -3.28
C SER A 58 17.13 9.51 -2.23
N PRO A 59 16.78 9.66 -0.95
CA PRO A 59 17.76 9.72 0.14
C PRO A 59 18.41 8.35 0.35
N MET A 60 19.59 8.35 0.92
CA MET A 60 20.27 7.13 1.38
C MET A 60 19.59 6.64 2.66
N VAL A 61 19.25 5.36 2.73
CA VAL A 61 18.66 4.76 3.93
C VAL A 61 19.64 3.81 4.57
N LEU A 62 19.94 4.03 5.84
CA LEU A 62 20.82 3.20 6.63
C LEU A 62 20.08 2.62 7.84
N VAL A 63 20.03 1.30 7.93
CA VAL A 63 19.49 0.56 9.07
C VAL A 63 20.64 -0.03 9.86
N ASP A 64 20.81 0.42 11.09
CA ASP A 64 21.95 0.05 11.96
C ASP A 64 23.31 0.19 11.27
N GLY A 65 23.45 1.20 10.40
CA GLY A 65 24.68 1.50 9.67
C GLY A 65 24.86 0.80 8.32
N MET A 66 23.93 -0.07 7.92
CA MET A 66 23.94 -0.76 6.63
C MET A 66 22.88 -0.19 5.69
N GLU A 67 23.20 -0.06 4.41
CA GLU A 67 22.24 0.37 3.39
C GLU A 67 21.12 -0.68 3.24
N TYR A 68 19.87 -0.27 3.40
CA TYR A 68 18.72 -1.16 3.39
C TYR A 68 17.48 -0.45 2.83
N SER A 69 16.53 -1.23 2.30
CA SER A 69 15.27 -0.68 1.78
C SER A 69 14.28 -0.39 2.91
N LEU A 70 13.79 0.84 2.98
CA LEU A 70 12.77 1.23 3.95
C LEU A 70 11.45 0.46 3.78
N ASN A 71 11.14 0.08 2.53
CA ASN A 71 9.92 -0.64 2.21
C ASN A 71 9.94 -2.12 2.65
N GLU A 72 11.13 -2.65 2.93
CA GLU A 72 11.31 -4.02 3.39
C GLU A 72 11.40 -4.13 4.92
N LEU A 73 11.57 -2.99 5.60
CA LEU A 73 11.70 -2.95 7.04
C LEU A 73 10.34 -3.04 7.72
N ASN A 74 10.23 -3.94 8.72
CA ASN A 74 9.04 -3.98 9.56
C ASN A 74 9.02 -2.78 10.52
N PRO A 75 7.96 -1.95 10.51
CA PRO A 75 7.84 -0.82 11.44
C PRO A 75 7.98 -1.23 12.92
N GLY A 76 7.51 -2.43 13.27
CA GLY A 76 7.59 -2.98 14.61
C GLY A 76 9.01 -3.20 15.16
N ASP A 77 10.01 -3.24 14.27
CA ASP A 77 11.42 -3.46 14.63
C ASP A 77 12.20 -2.16 14.86
N ILE A 78 11.63 -1.02 14.49
CA ILE A 78 12.28 0.28 14.58
C ILE A 78 12.20 0.82 16.02
N GLU A 79 13.30 1.41 16.49
CA GLU A 79 13.35 2.17 17.74
C GLU A 79 13.32 3.68 17.45
N THR A 80 14.21 4.15 16.53
CA THR A 80 14.29 5.56 16.16
C THR A 80 14.53 5.76 14.69
N ILE A 81 14.03 6.87 14.15
CA ILE A 81 14.31 7.35 12.80
C ILE A 81 14.92 8.75 12.91
N SER A 82 16.07 8.97 12.30
CA SER A 82 16.73 10.26 12.23
C SER A 82 16.95 10.65 10.76
N VAL A 83 16.51 11.84 10.38
CA VAL A 83 16.69 12.36 9.04
C VAL A 83 17.78 13.44 9.07
N LEU A 84 18.88 13.14 8.40
CA LEU A 84 20.02 14.05 8.25
C LEU A 84 19.88 14.82 6.93
N LYS A 85 20.04 16.13 7.01
CA LYS A 85 19.90 17.06 5.88
C LYS A 85 21.21 17.85 5.72
N ASP A 86 21.49 18.25 4.50
CA ASP A 86 22.62 19.15 4.19
C ASP A 86 23.99 18.65 4.73
N ALA A 87 24.72 19.53 5.39
CA ALA A 87 26.05 19.25 5.91
C ALA A 87 26.12 18.05 6.88
N SER A 88 25.03 17.75 7.59
CA SER A 88 25.00 16.55 8.47
C SER A 88 25.02 15.23 7.70
N ALA A 89 24.59 15.23 6.45
CA ALA A 89 24.62 14.05 5.59
C ALA A 89 25.98 13.84 4.90
N SER A 90 26.83 14.88 4.82
CA SER A 90 28.09 14.84 4.05
C SER A 90 29.09 13.79 4.54
N ILE A 91 29.05 13.41 5.82
CA ILE A 91 29.89 12.34 6.37
C ILE A 91 29.67 10.97 5.71
N TYR A 92 28.54 10.79 5.03
CA TYR A 92 28.20 9.55 4.31
C TYR A 92 28.58 9.58 2.82
N GLY A 93 29.33 10.63 2.39
CA GLY A 93 29.85 10.75 1.05
C GLY A 93 28.86 11.24 0.00
N SER A 94 29.21 11.09 -1.29
CA SER A 94 28.43 11.62 -2.41
C SER A 94 27.04 11.00 -2.57
N LYS A 95 26.86 9.74 -2.19
CA LYS A 95 25.53 9.08 -2.19
C LYS A 95 24.52 9.76 -1.27
N ALA A 96 24.99 10.48 -0.26
CA ALA A 96 24.17 11.19 0.72
C ALA A 96 23.79 12.61 0.30
N ALA A 97 24.07 13.01 -0.94
CA ALA A 97 23.75 14.36 -1.45
C ALA A 97 22.27 14.70 -1.35
N ASN A 98 21.38 13.71 -1.43
CA ASN A 98 19.93 13.86 -1.28
C ASN A 98 19.44 13.70 0.17
N GLY A 99 20.34 13.69 1.16
CA GLY A 99 20.09 13.43 2.57
C GLY A 99 20.17 11.96 2.95
N VAL A 100 20.17 11.71 4.26
CA VAL A 100 20.30 10.37 4.84
C VAL A 100 19.18 10.12 5.84
N ILE A 101 18.57 8.96 5.77
CA ILE A 101 17.63 8.44 6.76
C ILE A 101 18.37 7.38 7.56
N LEU A 102 18.61 7.67 8.84
CA LEU A 102 19.22 6.74 9.78
C LEU A 102 18.12 6.05 10.60
N ILE A 103 18.09 4.76 10.57
CA ILE A 103 17.17 3.95 11.34
C ILE A 103 17.97 3.12 12.33
N THR A 104 17.57 3.23 13.59
CA THR A 104 18.07 2.34 14.63
C THR A 104 16.95 1.35 14.95
N THR A 105 17.23 0.07 14.85
CA THR A 105 16.27 -0.96 15.23
C THR A 105 16.37 -1.24 16.74
N LYS A 106 15.31 -1.81 17.31
CA LYS A 106 15.20 -2.09 18.74
C LYS A 106 16.41 -2.87 19.25
N GLN A 107 17.06 -2.34 20.26
CA GLN A 107 18.30 -2.87 20.79
C GLN A 107 18.06 -3.88 21.92
N ALA A 108 18.98 -4.82 22.05
CA ALA A 108 19.05 -5.68 23.20
C ALA A 108 19.35 -4.88 24.47
N LYS A 109 18.51 -4.99 25.49
CA LYS A 109 18.71 -4.30 26.78
C LYS A 109 19.19 -5.30 27.83
N LYS A 110 20.03 -4.85 28.75
CA LYS A 110 20.40 -5.62 29.93
C LYS A 110 19.20 -5.73 30.86
N GLY A 111 19.08 -6.86 31.55
CA GLY A 111 18.02 -7.11 32.51
C GLY A 111 17.36 -8.47 32.31
N ALA A 112 16.35 -8.74 33.11
CA ALA A 112 15.54 -9.94 32.99
C ALA A 112 14.89 -10.03 31.61
N PRO A 113 14.63 -11.24 31.07
CA PRO A 113 13.94 -11.41 29.79
C PRO A 113 12.58 -10.72 29.80
N VAL A 114 12.32 -9.90 28.78
CA VAL A 114 11.03 -9.25 28.57
C VAL A 114 10.46 -9.74 27.26
N VAL A 115 9.22 -10.20 27.28
CA VAL A 115 8.45 -10.57 26.10
C VAL A 115 7.46 -9.46 25.80
N LYS A 116 7.48 -8.96 24.57
CA LYS A 116 6.49 -8.00 24.05
C LYS A 116 5.72 -8.66 22.92
N LEU A 117 4.41 -8.61 22.99
CA LEU A 117 3.50 -9.08 21.96
C LEU A 117 2.63 -7.90 21.55
N SER A 118 2.40 -7.72 20.25
CA SER A 118 1.43 -6.76 19.73
C SER A 118 0.63 -7.38 18.59
N ALA A 119 -0.65 -7.03 18.53
CA ALA A 119 -1.54 -7.40 17.44
C ALA A 119 -2.34 -6.17 17.04
N ASN A 120 -2.37 -5.89 15.74
CA ASN A 120 -3.14 -4.80 15.16
C ASN A 120 -4.09 -5.38 14.12
N PHE A 121 -5.33 -4.90 14.14
CA PHE A 121 -6.36 -5.23 13.17
C PHE A 121 -6.92 -3.94 12.59
N GLY A 122 -7.15 -3.93 11.28
CA GLY A 122 -7.69 -2.77 10.60
C GLY A 122 -8.63 -3.17 9.47
N ILE A 123 -9.64 -2.33 9.24
CA ILE A 123 -10.50 -2.41 8.07
C ILE A 123 -10.07 -1.27 7.14
N GLN A 124 -9.85 -1.59 5.89
CA GLN A 124 -9.49 -0.65 4.84
C GLN A 124 -10.68 -0.50 3.89
N SER A 125 -11.05 0.73 3.57
CA SER A 125 -12.11 1.03 2.61
C SER A 125 -11.64 2.10 1.65
N ALA A 126 -12.28 2.19 0.47
CA ALA A 126 -12.02 3.27 -0.46
C ALA A 126 -12.38 4.61 0.20
N THR A 127 -11.44 5.53 0.22
CA THR A 127 -11.67 6.89 0.77
C THR A 127 -12.49 7.76 -0.17
N TYR A 128 -12.48 7.43 -1.44
CA TYR A 128 -13.23 8.10 -2.49
C TYR A 128 -13.57 7.10 -3.59
N VAL A 129 -14.83 7.05 -3.95
CA VAL A 129 -15.34 6.35 -5.13
C VAL A 129 -15.94 7.43 -6.05
N PRO A 130 -15.53 7.50 -7.32
CA PRO A 130 -16.11 8.47 -8.25
C PRO A 130 -17.63 8.28 -8.36
N ASP A 131 -18.35 9.39 -8.41
CA ASP A 131 -19.77 9.38 -8.73
C ASP A 131 -19.91 9.19 -10.25
N VAL A 132 -20.33 8.01 -10.64
CA VAL A 132 -20.48 7.61 -12.04
C VAL A 132 -21.93 7.33 -12.37
N VAL A 133 -22.27 7.40 -13.65
CA VAL A 133 -23.60 7.04 -14.13
C VAL A 133 -23.77 5.54 -14.07
N THR A 134 -24.59 5.06 -13.13
CA THR A 134 -24.93 3.65 -12.95
C THR A 134 -26.28 3.28 -13.56
N ASP A 135 -27.13 4.26 -13.87
CA ASP A 135 -28.41 4.07 -14.54
C ASP A 135 -28.22 3.92 -16.06
N PRO A 136 -28.58 2.76 -16.65
CA PRO A 136 -28.52 2.53 -18.08
C PRO A 136 -29.29 3.55 -18.93
N ILE A 137 -30.46 3.95 -18.48
CA ILE A 137 -31.31 4.90 -19.23
C ILE A 137 -30.67 6.28 -19.26
N GLN A 138 -30.15 6.72 -18.11
CA GLN A 138 -29.39 7.98 -18.05
C GLN A 138 -28.16 7.92 -18.97
N TYR A 139 -27.40 6.82 -18.93
CA TYR A 139 -26.25 6.61 -19.81
C TYR A 139 -26.62 6.71 -21.30
N MET A 140 -27.68 6.00 -21.74
CA MET A 140 -28.14 5.99 -23.13
C MET A 140 -28.52 7.40 -23.59
N ASN A 141 -29.26 8.15 -22.76
CA ASN A 141 -29.65 9.52 -23.07
C ASN A 141 -28.44 10.46 -23.15
N MET A 142 -27.48 10.34 -22.21
CA MET A 142 -26.25 11.14 -22.25
C MET A 142 -25.40 10.81 -23.47
N ARG A 143 -25.31 9.54 -23.86
CA ARG A 143 -24.60 9.11 -25.07
C ARG A 143 -25.22 9.73 -26.32
N ASN A 144 -26.54 9.65 -26.46
CA ASN A 144 -27.27 10.26 -27.56
C ASN A 144 -27.07 11.77 -27.63
N GLN A 145 -27.12 12.46 -26.48
CA GLN A 145 -26.87 13.90 -26.42
C GLN A 145 -25.45 14.27 -26.85
N ALA A 146 -24.46 13.49 -26.45
CA ALA A 146 -23.08 13.67 -26.88
C ALA A 146 -22.94 13.54 -28.42
N GLU A 147 -23.58 12.53 -29.00
CA GLU A 147 -23.56 12.31 -30.45
C GLU A 147 -24.25 13.41 -31.24
N LEU A 148 -25.37 13.91 -30.75
CA LEU A 148 -26.03 15.08 -31.34
C LEU A 148 -25.15 16.33 -31.24
N ASN A 149 -24.47 16.56 -30.14
CA ASN A 149 -23.55 17.67 -29.97
C ASN A 149 -22.31 17.56 -30.88
N GLU A 150 -21.92 16.35 -31.30
CA GLU A 150 -20.89 16.08 -32.31
C GLU A 150 -21.41 16.35 -33.75
N GLY A 151 -22.69 16.66 -33.91
CA GLY A 151 -23.32 16.88 -35.23
C GLY A 151 -23.73 15.60 -35.95
N LYS A 152 -23.83 14.46 -35.27
CA LYS A 152 -24.35 13.24 -35.87
C LYS A 152 -25.85 13.38 -36.13
N LEU A 153 -26.32 12.85 -37.25
CA LEU A 153 -27.74 12.87 -37.65
C LEU A 153 -28.52 11.70 -37.07
N THR A 154 -27.82 10.66 -36.59
CA THR A 154 -28.40 9.47 -36.00
C THR A 154 -27.75 9.21 -34.63
N VAL A 155 -28.53 8.71 -33.70
CA VAL A 155 -28.09 8.36 -32.36
C VAL A 155 -27.91 6.85 -32.22
N THR A 156 -27.05 6.42 -31.28
CA THR A 156 -26.80 5.00 -31.05
C THR A 156 -28.02 4.29 -30.47
N TYR A 157 -28.75 4.93 -29.55
CA TYR A 157 -29.94 4.37 -28.91
C TYR A 157 -31.15 5.17 -29.35
N ASN A 158 -32.03 4.59 -30.17
CA ASN A 158 -33.27 5.25 -30.53
C ASN A 158 -34.26 5.21 -29.35
N ARG A 159 -35.40 5.86 -29.52
CA ARG A 159 -36.41 5.94 -28.45
C ARG A 159 -36.98 4.56 -28.09
N ASP A 160 -37.18 3.72 -29.09
CA ASP A 160 -37.77 2.40 -28.87
C ASP A 160 -36.79 1.48 -28.15
N ASP A 161 -35.49 1.56 -28.47
CA ASP A 161 -34.42 0.84 -27.76
C ASP A 161 -34.37 1.23 -26.25
N ILE A 162 -34.53 2.50 -25.95
CA ILE A 162 -34.51 3.00 -24.56
C ILE A 162 -35.77 2.51 -23.80
N LEU A 163 -36.94 2.57 -24.42
CA LEU A 163 -38.18 2.10 -23.81
C LEU A 163 -38.16 0.56 -23.60
N GLU A 164 -37.63 -0.17 -24.57
CA GLU A 164 -37.48 -1.62 -24.46
C GLU A 164 -36.52 -1.96 -23.31
N TYR A 165 -35.40 -1.23 -23.18
CA TYR A 165 -34.46 -1.44 -22.11
C TYR A 165 -35.08 -1.12 -20.75
N GLU A 166 -35.79 -0.01 -20.62
CA GLU A 166 -36.47 0.41 -19.38
C GLU A 166 -37.50 -0.64 -18.91
N GLU A 167 -38.28 -1.18 -19.83
CA GLU A 167 -39.24 -2.24 -19.51
C GLU A 167 -38.53 -3.56 -19.24
N GLY A 168 -37.52 -3.90 -20.02
CA GLY A 168 -36.75 -5.13 -19.88
C GLY A 168 -36.05 -5.26 -18.54
N MET A 169 -35.50 -4.15 -17.98
CA MET A 169 -34.87 -4.13 -16.65
C MET A 169 -35.79 -4.63 -15.53
N LYS A 170 -37.10 -4.49 -15.69
CA LYS A 170 -38.10 -4.95 -14.70
C LYS A 170 -38.28 -6.47 -14.71
N HIS A 171 -37.94 -7.12 -15.83
CA HIS A 171 -38.26 -8.53 -16.07
C HIS A 171 -37.02 -9.40 -16.15
N ASP A 172 -35.90 -8.93 -16.74
CA ASP A 172 -34.68 -9.72 -16.94
C ASP A 172 -33.43 -8.88 -16.78
N LYS A 173 -32.85 -8.92 -15.59
CA LYS A 173 -31.60 -8.26 -15.25
C LYS A 173 -30.35 -8.82 -15.96
N TYR A 174 -30.44 -9.98 -16.58
CA TYR A 174 -29.32 -10.59 -17.30
C TYR A 174 -29.25 -10.11 -18.74
N ILE A 175 -30.41 -9.86 -19.36
CA ILE A 175 -30.49 -9.30 -20.71
C ILE A 175 -30.41 -7.77 -20.66
N TYR A 176 -31.03 -7.14 -19.66
CA TYR A 176 -31.06 -5.69 -19.46
C TYR A 176 -30.39 -5.29 -18.13
N PRO A 177 -29.06 -5.45 -18.03
CA PRO A 177 -28.36 -5.20 -16.79
C PRO A 177 -28.31 -3.72 -16.44
N ALA A 178 -28.25 -3.44 -15.13
CA ALA A 178 -27.93 -2.14 -14.55
C ALA A 178 -26.79 -2.36 -13.57
N SER A 179 -25.55 -2.29 -14.07
CA SER A 179 -24.37 -2.68 -13.32
C SER A 179 -23.69 -1.46 -12.70
N ASP A 180 -23.58 -1.45 -11.38
CA ASP A 180 -22.67 -0.58 -10.67
C ASP A 180 -21.32 -1.31 -10.52
N TRP A 181 -20.37 -0.94 -11.37
CA TRP A 181 -19.06 -1.60 -11.41
C TRP A 181 -18.20 -1.30 -10.19
N TYR A 182 -18.43 -0.15 -9.53
CA TYR A 182 -17.69 0.15 -8.30
C TYR A 182 -18.20 -0.72 -7.14
N ASP A 183 -19.50 -0.83 -6.97
CA ASP A 183 -20.09 -1.67 -5.94
C ASP A 183 -19.75 -3.15 -6.14
N LEU A 184 -19.69 -3.60 -7.39
CA LEU A 184 -19.34 -4.99 -7.74
C LEU A 184 -17.86 -5.33 -7.56
N CYS A 185 -16.96 -4.36 -7.78
CA CYS A 185 -15.52 -4.60 -7.83
C CYS A 185 -14.77 -4.16 -6.58
N TYR A 186 -15.37 -3.34 -5.73
CA TYR A 186 -14.75 -2.88 -4.49
C TYR A 186 -15.37 -3.54 -3.27
N GLN A 187 -14.54 -3.78 -2.28
CA GLN A 187 -14.90 -4.35 -0.99
C GLN A 187 -14.07 -3.71 0.11
N ASN A 188 -14.40 -4.02 1.36
CA ASN A 188 -13.53 -3.67 2.46
C ASN A 188 -12.36 -4.66 2.55
N GLY A 189 -11.15 -4.14 2.58
CA GLY A 189 -9.94 -4.89 2.85
C GLY A 189 -9.74 -5.12 4.35
N PHE A 190 -8.96 -6.13 4.71
CA PHE A 190 -8.65 -6.44 6.09
C PHE A 190 -7.14 -6.50 6.31
N LEU A 191 -6.66 -5.79 7.34
CA LEU A 191 -5.26 -5.77 7.75
C LEU A 191 -5.11 -6.50 9.09
N GLN A 192 -4.15 -7.42 9.13
CA GLN A 192 -3.74 -8.11 10.36
C GLN A 192 -2.23 -7.98 10.50
N GLN A 193 -1.77 -7.60 11.69
CA GLN A 193 -0.36 -7.52 12.01
C GLN A 193 -0.10 -8.10 13.39
N TYR A 194 0.86 -8.98 13.48
CA TYR A 194 1.31 -9.60 14.73
C TYR A 194 2.81 -9.39 14.86
N ASN A 195 3.26 -8.92 16.01
CA ASN A 195 4.68 -8.83 16.31
C ASN A 195 4.95 -9.44 17.67
N ALA A 196 6.02 -10.20 17.75
CA ALA A 196 6.53 -10.81 18.97
C ALA A 196 8.01 -10.45 19.13
N ARG A 197 8.42 -10.06 20.32
CA ARG A 197 9.81 -9.75 20.61
C ARG A 197 10.20 -10.25 21.99
N VAL A 198 11.35 -10.89 22.07
CA VAL A 198 11.99 -11.28 23.32
C VAL A 198 13.33 -10.55 23.41
N SER A 199 13.58 -9.86 24.51
CA SER A 199 14.84 -9.18 24.73
C SER A 199 15.27 -9.31 26.20
N GLY A 200 16.57 -9.39 26.43
CA GLY A 200 17.12 -9.51 27.76
C GLY A 200 18.63 -9.55 27.72
N GLY A 201 19.24 -9.73 28.88
CA GLY A 201 20.68 -9.91 28.92
C GLY A 201 21.30 -9.69 30.29
N THR A 202 22.55 -10.03 30.36
CA THR A 202 23.44 -9.84 31.53
C THR A 202 24.47 -8.73 31.17
N ASP A 203 25.43 -8.48 32.08
CA ASP A 203 26.54 -7.58 31.77
C ASP A 203 27.46 -8.10 30.67
N LYS A 204 27.43 -9.40 30.40
CA LYS A 204 28.30 -10.02 29.39
C LYS A 204 27.60 -10.27 28.05
N ILE A 205 26.30 -10.58 28.06
CA ILE A 205 25.55 -10.93 26.85
C ILE A 205 24.21 -10.21 26.89
N SER A 206 23.83 -9.56 25.79
CA SER A 206 22.48 -9.06 25.59
C SER A 206 21.93 -9.56 24.25
N TYR A 207 20.64 -9.84 24.21
CA TYR A 207 19.96 -10.36 23.02
C TYR A 207 18.62 -9.69 22.80
N SER A 208 18.23 -9.58 21.56
CA SER A 208 16.89 -9.19 21.09
C SER A 208 16.53 -10.06 19.90
N LEU A 209 15.40 -10.74 19.98
CA LEU A 209 14.85 -11.58 18.93
C LEU A 209 13.45 -11.07 18.63
N GLY A 210 13.18 -10.71 17.39
CA GLY A 210 11.88 -10.24 16.92
C GLY A 210 11.37 -11.10 15.78
N GLY A 211 10.04 -11.24 15.69
CA GLY A 211 9.33 -11.84 14.59
C GLY A 211 8.03 -11.10 14.33
N GLY A 212 7.67 -10.93 13.08
CA GLY A 212 6.44 -10.26 12.68
C GLY A 212 5.75 -10.98 11.53
N TYR A 213 4.44 -10.96 11.54
CA TYR A 213 3.58 -11.39 10.46
C TYR A 213 2.58 -10.29 10.12
N MET A 214 2.41 -10.02 8.84
CA MET A 214 1.41 -9.10 8.32
C MET A 214 0.67 -9.78 7.17
N ASN A 215 -0.65 -9.70 7.20
CA ASN A 215 -1.51 -10.01 6.07
C ASN A 215 -2.38 -8.79 5.80
N GLN A 216 -2.36 -8.32 4.57
CA GLN A 216 -3.14 -7.19 4.09
C GLN A 216 -3.93 -7.63 2.87
N ARG A 217 -5.25 -7.64 2.99
CA ARG A 217 -6.17 -7.85 1.88
C ARG A 217 -6.54 -6.51 1.28
N GLY A 218 -6.49 -6.41 -0.06
CA GLY A 218 -6.86 -5.21 -0.79
C GLY A 218 -8.36 -4.91 -0.79
N ILE A 219 -8.68 -3.73 -1.28
CA ILE A 219 -10.07 -3.24 -1.37
C ILE A 219 -10.77 -3.67 -2.66
N MET A 220 -10.11 -4.44 -3.52
CA MET A 220 -10.73 -5.00 -4.73
C MET A 220 -11.23 -6.41 -4.48
N VAL A 221 -12.32 -6.79 -5.14
CA VAL A 221 -12.85 -8.17 -5.11
C VAL A 221 -11.88 -9.14 -5.80
N ALA A 222 -11.11 -8.67 -6.78
CA ALA A 222 -10.01 -9.42 -7.37
C ALA A 222 -8.90 -9.66 -6.34
N ASN A 223 -8.20 -10.80 -6.45
CA ASN A 223 -7.10 -11.12 -5.56
C ASN A 223 -6.03 -10.03 -5.57
N ASP A 224 -5.94 -9.32 -4.47
CA ASP A 224 -5.07 -8.17 -4.25
C ASP A 224 -4.59 -8.24 -2.79
N ASP A 225 -3.75 -9.22 -2.51
CA ASP A 225 -3.33 -9.55 -1.14
C ASP A 225 -1.81 -9.44 -1.01
N ALA A 226 -1.35 -9.07 0.17
CA ALA A 226 0.07 -9.10 0.52
C ALA A 226 0.28 -9.75 1.88
N GLU A 227 1.25 -10.65 1.93
CA GLU A 227 1.74 -11.25 3.16
C GLU A 227 3.21 -10.91 3.36
N ARG A 228 3.58 -10.63 4.60
CA ARG A 228 4.98 -10.39 4.98
C ARG A 228 5.30 -11.11 6.28
N PHE A 229 6.35 -11.91 6.23
CA PHE A 229 7.02 -12.46 7.39
C PHE A 229 8.31 -11.69 7.60
N SER A 230 8.57 -11.21 8.80
CA SER A 230 9.79 -10.49 9.16
C SER A 230 10.44 -11.10 10.39
N TRP A 231 11.77 -11.03 10.46
CA TRP A 231 12.54 -11.44 11.61
C TRP A 231 13.73 -10.52 11.80
N ASP A 232 14.06 -10.28 13.05
CA ASP A 232 15.30 -9.63 13.44
C ASP A 232 15.93 -10.34 14.63
N MET A 233 17.24 -10.39 14.63
CA MET A 233 18.02 -10.94 15.73
C MET A 233 19.23 -10.06 15.99
N LYS A 234 19.45 -9.71 17.25
CA LYS A 234 20.65 -9.01 17.70
C LYS A 234 21.19 -9.70 18.92
N ILE A 235 22.47 -10.02 18.89
CA ILE A 235 23.20 -10.58 20.02
C ILE A 235 24.49 -9.78 20.18
N ASN A 236 24.75 -9.26 21.36
CA ASN A 236 25.99 -8.57 21.71
C ASN A 236 26.63 -9.29 22.89
N ALA A 237 27.90 -9.67 22.74
CA ALA A 237 28.66 -10.36 23.77
C ALA A 237 29.95 -9.58 24.12
N GLN A 238 30.16 -9.30 25.40
CA GLN A 238 31.42 -8.79 25.92
C GLN A 238 32.31 -10.00 26.26
N VAL A 239 33.11 -10.42 25.26
CA VAL A 239 33.96 -11.63 25.38
C VAL A 239 35.09 -11.40 26.38
N THR A 240 35.72 -10.23 26.33
CA THR A 240 36.73 -9.81 27.32
C THR A 240 36.49 -8.34 27.66
N LYS A 241 37.23 -7.78 28.62
CA LYS A 241 37.15 -6.33 28.95
C LYS A 241 37.46 -5.41 27.74
N ARG A 242 38.14 -5.94 26.73
CA ARG A 242 38.58 -5.19 25.55
C ARG A 242 37.91 -5.64 24.24
N LEU A 243 37.24 -6.79 24.25
CA LEU A 243 36.64 -7.36 23.04
C LEU A 243 35.13 -7.49 23.22
N ARG A 244 34.39 -6.82 22.35
CA ARG A 244 32.94 -6.98 22.16
C ARG A 244 32.68 -7.54 20.77
N VAL A 245 31.81 -8.53 20.69
CA VAL A 245 31.35 -9.13 19.45
C VAL A 245 29.84 -8.95 19.36
N GLY A 246 29.37 -8.49 18.20
CA GLY A 246 27.94 -8.34 17.93
C GLY A 246 27.55 -9.03 16.63
N VAL A 247 26.39 -9.64 16.62
CA VAL A 247 25.74 -10.19 15.43
C VAL A 247 24.36 -9.55 15.30
N SER A 248 24.07 -9.06 14.11
CA SER A 248 22.75 -8.53 13.75
C SER A 248 22.29 -9.19 12.46
N LEU A 249 21.13 -9.82 12.50
CA LEU A 249 20.46 -10.40 11.34
C LEU A 249 19.09 -9.73 11.19
N LEU A 250 18.77 -9.34 9.99
CA LEU A 250 17.50 -8.73 9.63
C LEU A 250 17.03 -9.36 8.32
N GLY A 251 15.77 -9.74 8.23
CA GLY A 251 15.23 -10.31 7.00
C GLY A 251 13.72 -10.30 6.95
N ASN A 252 13.21 -10.47 5.74
CA ASN A 252 11.79 -10.63 5.49
C ASN A 252 11.55 -11.54 4.28
N LEU A 253 10.36 -12.14 4.25
CA LEU A 253 9.77 -12.81 3.10
C LEU A 253 8.45 -12.12 2.81
N ARG A 254 8.20 -11.80 1.54
CA ARG A 254 6.98 -11.17 1.09
C ARG A 254 6.36 -11.97 -0.04
N TYR A 255 5.06 -12.17 0.04
CA TYR A 255 4.22 -12.74 -1.00
C TYR A 255 3.17 -11.72 -1.40
N ASN A 256 3.08 -11.41 -2.68
CA ASN A 256 2.07 -10.50 -3.22
C ASN A 256 1.25 -11.26 -4.26
N THR A 257 -0.05 -11.12 -4.18
CA THR A 257 -0.97 -11.63 -5.19
C THR A 257 -1.59 -10.45 -5.92
N ASP A 258 -1.61 -10.49 -7.23
CA ASP A 258 -2.12 -9.44 -8.08
C ASP A 258 -3.22 -9.95 -9.01
N PRO A 259 -4.20 -9.09 -9.37
CA PRO A 259 -5.06 -9.38 -10.52
C PRO A 259 -4.23 -9.62 -11.78
N ILE A 260 -4.72 -10.49 -12.67
CA ILE A 260 -4.00 -10.92 -13.89
C ILE A 260 -3.48 -9.73 -14.72
N TYR A 261 -4.26 -8.66 -14.81
CA TYR A 261 -3.87 -7.46 -15.56
C TYR A 261 -3.21 -6.38 -14.68
N GLY A 262 -2.97 -6.66 -13.42
CA GLY A 262 -2.51 -5.70 -12.42
C GLY A 262 -3.61 -4.72 -11.97
N VAL A 263 -3.42 -4.14 -10.79
CA VAL A 263 -4.43 -3.25 -10.16
C VAL A 263 -4.75 -2.03 -11.02
N SER A 264 -3.74 -1.34 -11.55
CA SER A 264 -3.96 -0.12 -12.36
C SER A 264 -4.78 -0.37 -13.62
N THR A 265 -4.53 -1.47 -14.32
CA THR A 265 -5.30 -1.84 -15.51
C THR A 265 -6.72 -2.23 -15.13
N THR A 266 -6.90 -2.97 -14.03
CA THR A 266 -8.22 -3.36 -13.53
C THR A 266 -9.05 -2.12 -13.16
N VAL A 267 -8.46 -1.15 -12.46
CA VAL A 267 -9.13 0.14 -12.17
C VAL A 267 -9.51 0.89 -13.45
N ASN A 268 -8.62 0.93 -14.45
CA ASN A 268 -8.94 1.54 -15.75
C ASN A 268 -10.09 0.83 -16.48
N ILE A 269 -10.20 -0.49 -16.36
CA ILE A 269 -11.32 -1.25 -16.94
C ILE A 269 -12.62 -0.88 -16.21
N ILE A 270 -12.61 -0.84 -14.88
CA ILE A 270 -13.76 -0.45 -14.07
C ILE A 270 -14.24 0.96 -14.44
N ASN A 271 -13.32 1.92 -14.58
CA ASN A 271 -13.63 3.31 -14.93
C ASN A 271 -14.23 3.47 -16.33
N ARG A 272 -14.08 2.50 -17.21
CA ARG A 272 -14.60 2.49 -18.58
C ARG A 272 -15.77 1.55 -18.80
N ALA A 273 -16.08 0.73 -17.79
CA ALA A 273 -17.16 -0.20 -17.88
C ALA A 273 -18.52 0.54 -17.89
N LEU A 274 -19.39 0.15 -18.79
CA LEU A 274 -20.69 0.80 -18.97
C LEU A 274 -21.76 0.12 -18.10
N PRO A 275 -22.75 0.84 -17.62
CA PRO A 275 -23.81 0.27 -16.79
C PRO A 275 -24.67 -0.78 -17.52
N ILE A 276 -24.68 -0.72 -18.85
CA ILE A 276 -25.37 -1.69 -19.73
C ILE A 276 -24.60 -2.99 -19.95
N PHE A 277 -23.39 -3.14 -19.37
CA PHE A 277 -22.65 -4.40 -19.49
C PHE A 277 -23.08 -5.36 -18.37
N GLY A 278 -23.46 -6.58 -18.79
CA GLY A 278 -23.80 -7.66 -17.85
C GLY A 278 -22.56 -8.20 -17.13
N THR A 279 -22.78 -8.75 -15.96
CA THR A 279 -21.72 -9.33 -15.11
C THR A 279 -21.75 -10.84 -15.10
N GLN A 280 -22.94 -11.42 -14.98
CA GLN A 280 -23.16 -12.87 -14.85
C GLN A 280 -24.29 -13.36 -15.72
N LEU A 281 -24.21 -14.63 -16.10
CA LEU A 281 -25.31 -15.40 -16.69
C LEU A 281 -26.23 -15.96 -15.60
N PRO A 282 -27.46 -16.40 -15.95
CA PRO A 282 -28.37 -17.03 -15.01
C PRO A 282 -27.79 -18.26 -14.29
N ASP A 283 -26.82 -18.94 -14.90
CA ASP A 283 -26.11 -20.08 -14.33
C ASP A 283 -24.97 -19.70 -13.38
N GLY A 284 -24.80 -18.39 -13.12
CA GLY A 284 -23.78 -17.84 -12.23
C GLY A 284 -22.39 -17.70 -12.85
N LYS A 285 -22.19 -18.03 -14.11
CA LYS A 285 -20.92 -17.81 -14.80
C LYS A 285 -20.72 -16.35 -15.14
N TRP A 286 -19.48 -15.88 -15.03
CA TRP A 286 -19.13 -14.53 -15.42
C TRP A 286 -19.19 -14.33 -16.93
N LEU A 287 -19.78 -13.22 -17.35
CA LEU A 287 -19.79 -12.81 -18.74
C LEU A 287 -18.39 -12.31 -19.17
N SER A 288 -17.95 -12.71 -20.35
CA SER A 288 -16.85 -12.03 -21.02
C SER A 288 -17.39 -10.72 -21.61
N THR A 289 -16.73 -9.61 -21.32
CA THR A 289 -17.12 -8.26 -21.80
C THR A 289 -17.24 -8.13 -23.32
N TRP A 290 -16.67 -9.05 -24.09
CA TRP A 290 -16.76 -9.10 -25.54
C TRP A 290 -18.06 -9.70 -26.08
N LEU A 291 -18.82 -10.38 -25.23
CA LEU A 291 -20.06 -11.07 -25.61
C LEU A 291 -21.33 -10.41 -25.05
N SER A 292 -21.20 -9.29 -24.35
CA SER A 292 -22.31 -8.70 -23.59
C SER A 292 -23.12 -7.64 -24.33
N THR A 293 -23.16 -7.66 -25.65
CA THR A 293 -24.21 -6.99 -26.39
C THR A 293 -25.30 -8.02 -26.73
N PRO A 294 -26.44 -8.05 -26.00
CA PRO A 294 -27.57 -8.83 -26.43
C PRO A 294 -28.06 -8.25 -27.78
N GLY A 295 -27.96 -9.03 -28.84
CA GLY A 295 -28.72 -8.76 -30.07
C GLY A 295 -28.09 -7.86 -31.11
N ARG A 296 -26.77 -7.92 -31.37
CA ARG A 296 -26.21 -7.54 -32.68
C ARG A 296 -25.05 -8.43 -33.08
#